data_9541ba270cdbb9f3fc4825954889da7a
#
_entry.id   9541ba270cdbb9f3fc4825954889da7a
#
_cell.length_a   1.000
_cell.length_b   1.000
_cell.length_c   1.000
_cell.angle_alpha   90.00
_cell.angle_beta   90.00
_cell.angle_gamma   90.00
#
_symmetry.space_group_name_H-M   'P 1'
#
loop_
_entity.id
_entity.type
_entity.pdbx_description
1 polymer ?
#
loop_
_entity_poly.entity_id
_entity_poly.type
_entity_poly.pdbx_seq_one_letter_code
_entity_poly.pdbx_strand_id
1 'polypeptide(L)'
;MTHRSTRRGFQSSLVATGLLASLSPTRSAMGMQAKEPNPNAPKPSISNPSEPTRQYRVGIIGATGRGDYGHAVDVPFTRLPNVEVVACADANPQGLAKAIERLRPQKSYADYHEMLSKESLDLVAICPRWIDQHFEMLSAAAQANCHVYMEKPFCPSLIECDEIRKDFEAKNLKLAIAHTGQYSPVLATVLELVRQGAIGEVLELRGRGKEDHRGGAEDLWVLGSHIFALMRSFAQGDPIRCSAQIEVQGQAIRKEHVVDGNEGLGPLAGDHVQAHYTFPNGIRGSFGSRKSMAANPSRFALQVFGSKGVLEIESGYLAPAYILQDGSWSPGRSGKKWAKVTSAGIGLDEPIQDGTYQAGHLAAIADLMLAIENQREPKCSLGDALGITEMILATFESQRVGHEVALPLESRIHPLTLLH
;
A
#
# COMPACT_ATOMS: atom_id res chain seq x y z
N MET A 1 12.00 -32.41 -55.94
CA MET A 1 13.24 -33.15 -55.68
C MET A 1 13.28 -33.45 -54.19
N THR A 2 13.18 -34.67 -53.89
CA THR A 2 13.18 -35.39 -52.63
C THR A 2 14.54 -35.38 -51.97
N HIS A 3 14.66 -35.20 -50.67
CA HIS A 3 15.60 -35.94 -49.87
C HIS A 3 15.11 -36.15 -48.43
N ARG A 4 14.86 -37.42 -48.13
CA ARG A 4 14.76 -38.07 -46.80
C ARG A 4 16.18 -38.29 -46.26
N SER A 5 16.31 -38.33 -44.95
CA SER A 5 17.23 -39.19 -44.18
C SER A 5 17.35 -38.64 -42.75
N THR A 6 17.44 -39.30 -41.63
CA THR A 6 17.25 -40.68 -41.14
C THR A 6 17.51 -40.58 -39.64
N ARG A 7 16.76 -41.29 -38.83
CA ARG A 7 16.99 -41.56 -37.43
C ARG A 7 18.29 -42.30 -37.22
N ARG A 8 19.05 -41.98 -36.19
CA ARG A 8 19.96 -42.93 -35.52
C ARG A 8 19.77 -42.87 -34.01
N GLY A 9 19.31 -43.96 -33.45
CA GLY A 9 19.33 -44.29 -32.05
C GLY A 9 20.74 -44.76 -31.63
N PHE A 10 21.03 -44.56 -30.33
CA PHE A 10 22.13 -45.25 -29.65
C PHE A 10 21.57 -45.98 -28.45
N GLN A 11 21.57 -47.31 -28.52
CA GLN A 11 21.51 -48.23 -27.40
C GLN A 11 22.96 -48.70 -27.12
N SER A 12 23.27 -48.91 -25.86
CA SER A 12 24.19 -49.91 -25.26
C SER A 12 24.27 -49.63 -23.79
N SER A 13 23.74 -50.39 -22.88
CA SER A 13 24.04 -51.74 -22.41
C SER A 13 25.28 -51.84 -21.55
N LEU A 14 24.99 -52.16 -20.27
CA LEU A 14 25.60 -53.17 -19.36
C LEU A 14 26.97 -52.81 -18.75
N VAL A 15 27.28 -53.10 -17.47
CA VAL A 15 27.12 -54.34 -16.67
C VAL A 15 27.27 -53.99 -15.17
N ALA A 16 26.62 -54.77 -14.35
CA ALA A 16 26.60 -54.80 -12.89
C ALA A 16 27.86 -55.32 -12.22
N THR A 17 27.99 -55.02 -10.95
CA THR A 17 28.36 -55.89 -9.82
C THR A 17 28.50 -55.01 -8.60
N GLY A 18 27.77 -55.05 -7.58
CA GLY A 18 27.47 -56.03 -6.57
C GLY A 18 28.39 -55.85 -5.35
N LEU A 19 27.88 -55.30 -4.24
CA LEU A 19 28.23 -55.80 -2.90
C LEU A 19 27.23 -55.24 -1.85
N LEU A 20 26.58 -56.13 -1.16
CA LEU A 20 25.70 -55.98 -0.01
C LEU A 20 26.50 -55.47 1.21
N ALA A 21 25.95 -54.49 1.93
CA ALA A 21 26.11 -54.40 3.37
C ALA A 21 24.84 -53.80 3.99
N SER A 22 24.14 -54.68 4.69
CA SER A 22 23.00 -54.42 5.52
C SER A 22 23.35 -53.67 6.79
N LEU A 23 22.74 -52.54 7.06
CA LEU A 23 22.51 -52.03 8.42
C LEU A 23 21.21 -51.22 8.45
N SER A 24 20.17 -51.82 8.97
CA SER A 24 18.95 -51.09 9.42
C SER A 24 19.21 -50.44 10.80
N PRO A 25 18.64 -49.29 11.02
CA PRO A 25 17.94 -49.11 12.27
C PRO A 25 16.48 -48.67 12.02
N THR A 26 15.60 -49.48 12.57
CA THR A 26 14.22 -49.16 12.86
C THR A 26 14.08 -47.85 13.59
N ARG A 27 13.46 -46.84 12.98
CA ARG A 27 12.86 -45.71 13.69
C ARG A 27 11.37 -45.81 13.54
N SER A 28 10.73 -46.09 14.65
CA SER A 28 9.27 -45.96 14.87
C SER A 28 8.77 -44.62 14.38
N ALA A 29 7.94 -44.62 13.36
CA ALA A 29 7.10 -43.51 12.99
C ALA A 29 5.97 -43.44 14.02
N MET A 30 6.10 -42.57 15.02
CA MET A 30 4.97 -42.10 15.83
C MET A 30 4.10 -41.26 14.91
N GLY A 31 2.95 -41.80 14.52
CA GLY A 31 1.90 -41.10 13.83
C GLY A 31 1.34 -40.00 14.75
N MET A 32 1.68 -38.74 14.45
CA MET A 32 0.92 -37.60 14.97
C MET A 32 -0.40 -37.56 14.21
N GLN A 33 -1.45 -38.10 14.81
CA GLN A 33 -2.83 -37.85 14.40
C GLN A 33 -3.08 -36.33 14.56
N ALA A 34 -3.41 -35.66 13.46
CA ALA A 34 -3.92 -34.30 13.51
C ALA A 34 -5.21 -34.30 14.35
N LYS A 35 -5.18 -33.60 15.49
CA LYS A 35 -6.37 -33.35 16.29
C LYS A 35 -7.38 -32.58 15.46
N GLU A 36 -8.57 -33.12 15.30
CA GLU A 36 -9.72 -32.38 14.76
C GLU A 36 -9.94 -31.09 15.58
N PRO A 37 -10.30 -29.98 14.93
CA PRO A 37 -10.55 -28.73 15.64
C PRO A 37 -11.74 -28.91 16.58
N ASN A 38 -11.56 -28.55 17.86
CA ASN A 38 -12.58 -28.58 18.89
C ASN A 38 -13.74 -27.61 18.51
N PRO A 39 -14.96 -28.08 18.23
CA PRO A 39 -16.08 -27.21 17.86
C PRO A 39 -16.53 -26.27 18.99
N ASN A 40 -16.06 -26.48 20.22
CA ASN A 40 -16.36 -25.67 21.39
C ASN A 40 -15.18 -24.78 21.84
N ALA A 41 -14.16 -24.55 21.00
CA ALA A 41 -13.13 -23.57 21.30
C ALA A 41 -13.81 -22.20 21.44
N PRO A 42 -13.54 -21.41 22.51
CA PRO A 42 -14.10 -20.08 22.63
C PRO A 42 -13.66 -19.27 21.41
N LYS A 43 -14.62 -18.73 20.67
CA LYS A 43 -14.34 -17.74 19.60
C LYS A 43 -13.48 -16.67 20.24
N PRO A 44 -12.35 -16.26 19.62
CA PRO A 44 -11.58 -15.16 20.14
C PRO A 44 -12.52 -13.96 20.26
N SER A 45 -12.69 -13.47 21.49
CA SER A 45 -13.38 -12.20 21.71
C SER A 45 -12.55 -11.14 21.01
N ILE A 46 -13.00 -10.66 19.87
CA ILE A 46 -12.52 -9.42 19.30
C ILE A 46 -12.94 -8.38 20.35
N SER A 47 -12.02 -8.01 21.24
CA SER A 47 -12.20 -6.83 22.07
C SER A 47 -12.40 -5.69 21.07
N ASN A 48 -13.59 -5.05 21.13
CA ASN A 48 -13.77 -3.80 20.41
C ASN A 48 -12.58 -2.91 20.75
N PRO A 49 -11.86 -2.35 19.77
CA PRO A 49 -10.81 -1.39 20.06
C PRO A 49 -11.47 -0.31 20.92
N SER A 50 -10.84 0.03 22.05
CA SER A 50 -11.32 1.11 22.91
C SER A 50 -11.49 2.35 22.04
N GLU A 51 -12.68 2.98 22.11
CA GLU A 51 -12.90 4.24 21.39
C GLU A 51 -11.98 5.32 21.98
N PRO A 52 -11.52 6.30 21.17
CA PRO A 52 -10.76 7.42 21.66
C PRO A 52 -11.55 8.17 22.73
N THR A 53 -10.88 8.49 23.85
CA THR A 53 -11.53 9.10 25.04
C THR A 53 -11.31 10.59 25.14
N ARG A 54 -10.23 11.10 24.54
CA ARG A 54 -9.86 12.52 24.55
C ARG A 54 -10.67 13.30 23.52
N GLN A 55 -11.01 14.54 23.83
CA GLN A 55 -11.50 15.51 22.84
C GLN A 55 -10.33 16.07 22.02
N TYR A 56 -10.51 16.15 20.71
CA TYR A 56 -9.52 16.62 19.76
C TYR A 56 -9.96 17.91 19.07
N ARG A 57 -9.12 18.92 19.11
CA ARG A 57 -9.28 20.19 18.39
C ARG A 57 -8.60 20.09 17.04
N VAL A 58 -9.36 20.17 15.96
CA VAL A 58 -8.86 19.87 14.61
C VAL A 58 -8.90 21.09 13.70
N GLY A 59 -7.79 21.32 12.99
CA GLY A 59 -7.68 22.24 11.87
C GLY A 59 -7.74 21.50 10.54
N ILE A 60 -8.44 22.04 9.56
CA ILE A 60 -8.58 21.45 8.22
C ILE A 60 -7.89 22.34 7.19
N ILE A 61 -6.95 21.83 6.44
CA ILE A 61 -6.25 22.52 5.34
C ILE A 61 -6.77 21.98 4.01
N GLY A 62 -7.35 22.84 3.18
CA GLY A 62 -7.73 22.60 1.80
C GLY A 62 -6.91 23.46 0.84
N ALA A 63 -6.92 23.12 -0.45
CA ALA A 63 -6.31 23.90 -1.52
C ALA A 63 -7.15 23.77 -2.80
N THR A 64 -8.22 24.55 -2.86
CA THR A 64 -9.15 24.54 -4.01
C THR A 64 -8.44 24.94 -5.30
N GLY A 65 -8.53 24.07 -6.32
CA GLY A 65 -7.80 24.18 -7.59
C GLY A 65 -6.41 23.51 -7.58
N ARG A 66 -5.94 23.03 -6.42
CA ARG A 66 -4.70 22.25 -6.29
C ARG A 66 -4.92 21.00 -5.44
N GLY A 67 -5.81 20.13 -5.90
CA GLY A 67 -6.14 18.89 -5.21
C GLY A 67 -7.30 19.01 -4.23
N ASP A 68 -7.86 20.21 -4.08
CA ASP A 68 -9.08 20.51 -3.34
C ASP A 68 -9.03 20.00 -1.88
N TYR A 69 -10.02 19.19 -1.51
CA TYR A 69 -10.10 18.48 -0.22
C TYR A 69 -9.90 16.96 -0.40
N GLY A 70 -9.13 16.58 -1.41
CA GLY A 70 -8.78 15.20 -1.70
C GLY A 70 -10.00 14.32 -1.99
N HIS A 71 -9.99 13.13 -1.43
CA HIS A 71 -11.11 12.19 -1.50
C HIS A 71 -12.10 12.42 -0.35
N ALA A 72 -12.46 13.70 -0.09
CA ALA A 72 -13.29 14.13 1.02
C ALA A 72 -12.71 13.74 2.39
N VAL A 73 -11.40 13.96 2.56
CA VAL A 73 -10.62 13.68 3.79
C VAL A 73 -11.12 14.52 4.98
N ASP A 74 -11.68 15.69 4.70
CA ASP A 74 -12.21 16.65 5.67
C ASP A 74 -13.53 16.20 6.33
N VAL A 75 -14.42 15.58 5.57
CA VAL A 75 -15.80 15.27 6.00
C VAL A 75 -15.87 14.33 7.20
N PRO A 76 -15.05 13.24 7.31
CA PRO A 76 -15.11 12.33 8.45
C PRO A 76 -14.91 12.99 9.81
N PHE A 77 -14.16 14.09 9.90
CA PHE A 77 -13.95 14.81 11.15
C PHE A 77 -15.25 15.41 11.72
N THR A 78 -16.25 15.70 10.90
CA THR A 78 -17.57 16.20 11.36
C THR A 78 -18.46 15.09 11.93
N ARG A 79 -18.08 13.82 11.78
CA ARG A 79 -18.86 12.64 12.18
C ARG A 79 -18.34 11.95 13.44
N LEU A 80 -17.19 12.36 13.93
CA LEU A 80 -16.55 11.77 15.12
C LEU A 80 -17.00 12.54 16.38
N PRO A 81 -17.55 11.86 17.39
CA PRO A 81 -18.16 12.53 18.55
C PRO A 81 -17.14 13.24 19.45
N ASN A 82 -15.88 12.82 19.39
CA ASN A 82 -14.79 13.37 20.18
C ASN A 82 -13.87 14.30 19.36
N VAL A 83 -14.39 14.86 18.25
CA VAL A 83 -13.67 15.80 17.39
C VAL A 83 -14.45 17.11 17.30
N GLU A 84 -13.74 18.21 17.51
CA GLU A 84 -14.20 19.57 17.26
C GLU A 84 -13.43 20.15 16.08
N VAL A 85 -14.10 20.46 14.97
CA VAL A 85 -13.50 21.20 13.86
C VAL A 85 -13.42 22.68 14.25
N VAL A 86 -12.26 23.07 14.79
CA VAL A 86 -12.03 24.43 15.31
C VAL A 86 -11.90 25.43 14.16
N ALA A 87 -11.13 25.05 13.13
CA ALA A 87 -10.85 25.97 12.03
C ALA A 87 -10.67 25.22 10.70
N CYS A 88 -10.90 25.95 9.61
CA CYS A 88 -10.49 25.51 8.28
C CYS A 88 -9.75 26.64 7.54
N ALA A 89 -8.84 26.25 6.64
CA ALA A 89 -8.08 27.17 5.81
C ALA A 89 -8.13 26.74 4.33
N ASP A 90 -8.33 27.73 3.45
CA ASP A 90 -8.22 27.57 2.00
C ASP A 90 -7.94 28.96 1.39
N ALA A 91 -6.89 29.08 0.60
CA ALA A 91 -6.53 30.34 -0.07
C ALA A 91 -7.54 30.78 -1.13
N ASN A 92 -8.37 29.86 -1.62
CA ASN A 92 -9.45 30.15 -2.56
C ASN A 92 -10.71 30.56 -1.80
N PRO A 93 -11.22 31.81 -1.97
CA PRO A 93 -12.38 32.28 -1.21
C PRO A 93 -13.66 31.46 -1.45
N GLN A 94 -13.84 30.94 -2.67
CA GLN A 94 -15.03 30.12 -3.00
C GLN A 94 -14.92 28.71 -2.40
N GLY A 95 -13.71 28.15 -2.41
CA GLY A 95 -13.39 26.89 -1.75
C GLY A 95 -13.59 26.98 -0.24
N LEU A 96 -13.07 28.06 0.36
CA LEU A 96 -13.24 28.35 1.78
C LEU A 96 -14.72 28.48 2.18
N ALA A 97 -15.51 29.23 1.40
CA ALA A 97 -16.95 29.37 1.66
C ALA A 97 -17.69 28.02 1.65
N LYS A 98 -17.39 27.14 0.68
CA LYS A 98 -17.94 25.78 0.63
C LYS A 98 -17.48 24.91 1.80
N ALA A 99 -16.22 25.07 2.23
CA ALA A 99 -15.70 24.35 3.39
C ALA A 99 -16.40 24.79 4.68
N ILE A 100 -16.62 26.09 4.88
CA ILE A 100 -17.37 26.64 6.02
C ILE A 100 -18.77 26.04 6.09
N GLU A 101 -19.49 26.02 4.97
CA GLU A 101 -20.86 25.45 4.91
C GLU A 101 -20.86 23.96 5.30
N ARG A 102 -19.91 23.19 4.77
CA ARG A 102 -19.81 21.74 4.96
C ARG A 102 -19.29 21.34 6.32
N LEU A 103 -18.23 21.99 6.80
CA LEU A 103 -17.50 21.63 8.03
C LEU A 103 -18.03 22.35 9.28
N ARG A 104 -18.66 23.51 9.09
CA ARG A 104 -19.16 24.39 10.17
C ARG A 104 -18.10 24.67 11.25
N PRO A 105 -16.88 25.07 10.87
CA PRO A 105 -15.83 25.36 11.82
C PRO A 105 -16.17 26.62 12.63
N GLN A 106 -15.51 26.78 13.79
CA GLN A 106 -15.68 28.02 14.58
C GLN A 106 -15.02 29.21 13.90
N LYS A 107 -13.94 28.98 13.17
CA LYS A 107 -13.16 30.03 12.48
C LYS A 107 -12.71 29.56 11.09
N SER A 108 -12.38 30.53 10.23
CA SER A 108 -11.89 30.26 8.89
C SER A 108 -10.76 31.21 8.52
N TYR A 109 -9.82 30.74 7.70
CA TYR A 109 -8.61 31.43 7.33
C TYR A 109 -8.34 31.31 5.84
N ALA A 110 -7.79 32.35 5.23
CA ALA A 110 -7.28 32.28 3.86
C ALA A 110 -5.87 31.64 3.83
N ASP A 111 -5.14 31.72 4.95
CA ASP A 111 -3.79 31.19 5.10
C ASP A 111 -3.75 30.19 6.27
N TYR A 112 -3.31 28.96 5.98
CA TYR A 112 -3.18 27.91 6.99
C TYR A 112 -2.06 28.21 8.00
N HIS A 113 -1.03 28.99 7.66
CA HIS A 113 -0.03 29.44 8.61
C HIS A 113 -0.64 30.35 9.69
N GLU A 114 -1.53 31.23 9.25
CA GLU A 114 -2.28 32.10 10.18
C GLU A 114 -3.17 31.25 11.11
N MET A 115 -3.88 30.22 10.54
CA MET A 115 -4.68 29.29 11.31
C MET A 115 -3.82 28.56 12.37
N LEU A 116 -2.71 27.98 11.96
CA LEU A 116 -1.81 27.23 12.84
C LEU A 116 -1.17 28.08 13.93
N SER A 117 -0.95 29.37 13.67
CA SER A 117 -0.36 30.29 14.64
C SER A 117 -1.36 30.82 15.67
N LYS A 118 -2.67 30.89 15.33
CA LYS A 118 -3.70 31.49 16.17
C LYS A 118 -4.55 30.49 16.93
N GLU A 119 -4.64 29.25 16.44
CA GLU A 119 -5.49 28.23 17.02
C GLU A 119 -4.68 27.20 17.80
N SER A 120 -5.19 26.82 18.98
CA SER A 120 -4.63 25.68 19.73
C SER A 120 -5.25 24.39 19.16
N LEU A 121 -4.50 23.68 18.32
CA LEU A 121 -4.95 22.46 17.65
C LEU A 121 -4.18 21.26 18.16
N ASP A 122 -4.86 20.12 18.25
CA ASP A 122 -4.24 18.82 18.56
C ASP A 122 -3.86 18.09 17.28
N LEU A 123 -4.67 18.23 16.23
CA LEU A 123 -4.56 17.51 14.99
C LEU A 123 -4.88 18.41 13.79
N VAL A 124 -4.16 18.21 12.70
CA VAL A 124 -4.40 18.87 11.43
C VAL A 124 -4.71 17.85 10.34
N ALA A 125 -5.76 18.10 9.56
CA ALA A 125 -6.03 17.37 8.33
C ALA A 125 -5.43 18.11 7.14
N ILE A 126 -4.47 17.51 6.44
CA ILE A 126 -3.90 17.98 5.18
C ILE A 126 -4.63 17.28 4.05
N CYS A 127 -5.60 17.98 3.44
CA CYS A 127 -6.54 17.38 2.51
C CYS A 127 -6.17 17.42 1.02
N PRO A 128 -5.36 18.36 0.51
CA PRO A 128 -5.06 18.44 -0.92
C PRO A 128 -4.43 17.15 -1.46
N ARG A 129 -4.81 16.76 -2.70
CA ARG A 129 -4.18 15.62 -3.38
C ARG A 129 -2.85 15.97 -4.03
N TRP A 130 -2.63 17.25 -4.36
CA TRP A 130 -1.39 17.68 -5.02
C TRP A 130 -0.25 17.65 -4.02
N ILE A 131 0.77 16.90 -4.38
CA ILE A 131 1.85 16.51 -3.48
C ILE A 131 2.88 17.61 -3.24
N ASP A 132 2.99 18.57 -4.14
CA ASP A 132 4.03 19.61 -4.15
C ASP A 132 3.97 20.59 -2.95
N GLN A 133 2.82 20.66 -2.26
CA GLN A 133 2.65 21.49 -1.07
C GLN A 133 2.68 20.69 0.25
N HIS A 134 2.73 19.35 0.17
CA HIS A 134 2.65 18.49 1.35
C HIS A 134 3.79 18.74 2.34
N PHE A 135 5.02 18.93 1.84
CA PHE A 135 6.19 19.22 2.68
C PHE A 135 6.01 20.48 3.52
N GLU A 136 5.59 21.59 2.89
CA GLU A 136 5.37 22.87 3.59
C GLU A 136 4.25 22.76 4.62
N MET A 137 3.13 22.12 4.27
CA MET A 137 2.00 21.93 5.19
C MET A 137 2.37 21.03 6.37
N LEU A 138 3.13 19.97 6.14
CA LEU A 138 3.63 19.06 7.18
C LEU A 138 4.63 19.77 8.11
N SER A 139 5.55 20.53 7.55
CA SER A 139 6.53 21.31 8.32
C SER A 139 5.83 22.34 9.21
N ALA A 140 4.82 23.04 8.67
CA ALA A 140 4.04 24.01 9.45
C ALA A 140 3.24 23.32 10.58
N ALA A 141 2.61 22.16 10.30
CA ALA A 141 1.92 21.37 11.31
C ALA A 141 2.88 20.88 12.42
N ALA A 142 4.08 20.42 12.04
CA ALA A 142 5.11 20.03 12.98
C ALA A 142 5.58 21.22 13.86
N GLN A 143 5.76 22.40 13.27
CA GLN A 143 6.10 23.62 14.02
C GLN A 143 5.02 24.00 15.03
N ALA A 144 3.75 23.82 14.66
CA ALA A 144 2.60 24.04 15.54
C ALA A 144 2.37 22.91 16.56
N ASN A 145 3.21 21.86 16.60
CA ASN A 145 3.11 20.68 17.45
C ASN A 145 1.78 19.90 17.25
N CYS A 146 1.29 19.82 16.02
CA CYS A 146 0.06 19.11 15.67
C CYS A 146 0.37 17.72 15.12
N HIS A 147 -0.40 16.72 15.55
CA HIS A 147 -0.49 15.43 14.86
C HIS A 147 -1.16 15.63 13.49
N VAL A 148 -0.95 14.71 12.53
CA VAL A 148 -1.44 14.88 11.16
C VAL A 148 -2.19 13.66 10.65
N TYR A 149 -3.36 13.91 10.02
CA TYR A 149 -3.99 13.01 9.07
C TYR A 149 -3.93 13.64 7.68
N MET A 150 -3.40 12.92 6.67
CA MET A 150 -3.17 13.54 5.37
C MET A 150 -3.58 12.69 4.18
N GLU A 151 -3.88 13.38 3.07
CA GLU A 151 -4.03 12.73 1.76
C GLU A 151 -2.70 12.12 1.28
N LYS A 152 -2.84 11.09 0.43
CA LYS A 152 -1.73 10.46 -0.29
C LYS A 152 -1.56 11.11 -1.68
N PRO A 153 -0.38 11.02 -2.33
CA PRO A 153 0.90 10.50 -1.85
C PRO A 153 1.54 11.37 -0.77
N PHE A 154 2.63 10.89 -0.15
CA PHE A 154 3.24 11.57 1.00
C PHE A 154 4.00 12.85 0.61
N CYS A 155 5.23 12.72 0.08
CA CYS A 155 6.09 13.80 -0.43
C CYS A 155 6.79 13.34 -1.70
N PRO A 156 7.15 14.26 -2.62
CA PRO A 156 7.74 13.89 -3.91
C PRO A 156 9.23 13.51 -3.82
N SER A 157 9.92 13.85 -2.72
CA SER A 157 11.36 13.68 -2.57
C SER A 157 11.71 12.99 -1.24
N LEU A 158 12.77 12.16 -1.26
CA LEU A 158 13.26 11.52 -0.03
C LEU A 158 13.93 12.49 0.92
N ILE A 159 14.47 13.62 0.43
CA ILE A 159 15.03 14.68 1.26
C ILE A 159 13.92 15.26 2.14
N GLU A 160 12.80 15.65 1.54
CA GLU A 160 11.62 16.15 2.26
C GLU A 160 11.06 15.10 3.23
N CYS A 161 11.00 13.85 2.80
CA CYS A 161 10.56 12.75 3.64
C CYS A 161 11.42 12.61 4.91
N ASP A 162 12.75 12.68 4.76
CA ASP A 162 13.69 12.57 5.89
C ASP A 162 13.61 13.77 6.84
N GLU A 163 13.40 14.97 6.32
CA GLU A 163 13.22 16.18 7.13
C GLU A 163 11.93 16.09 7.95
N ILE A 164 10.81 15.71 7.34
CA ILE A 164 9.54 15.51 8.05
C ILE A 164 9.67 14.42 9.11
N ARG A 165 10.32 13.30 8.79
CA ARG A 165 10.56 12.24 9.77
C ARG A 165 11.30 12.77 10.99
N LYS A 166 12.40 13.49 10.77
CA LYS A 166 13.20 14.10 11.84
C LYS A 166 12.36 15.03 12.74
N ASP A 167 11.55 15.89 12.12
CA ASP A 167 10.75 16.86 12.87
C ASP A 167 9.63 16.21 13.68
N PHE A 168 8.95 15.20 13.11
CA PHE A 168 7.88 14.47 13.78
C PHE A 168 8.41 13.58 14.91
N GLU A 169 9.52 12.87 14.69
CA GLU A 169 10.17 12.04 15.71
C GLU A 169 10.68 12.90 16.88
N ALA A 170 11.33 14.03 16.61
CA ALA A 170 11.84 14.93 17.64
C ALA A 170 10.76 15.48 18.58
N LYS A 171 9.52 15.56 18.10
CA LYS A 171 8.35 16.08 18.85
C LYS A 171 7.35 14.98 19.25
N ASN A 172 7.67 13.73 19.00
CA ASN A 172 6.76 12.58 19.19
C ASN A 172 5.37 12.78 18.55
N LEU A 173 5.34 13.44 17.39
CA LEU A 173 4.10 13.63 16.63
C LEU A 173 3.74 12.37 15.84
N LYS A 174 2.45 12.12 15.71
CA LYS A 174 1.92 11.00 14.92
C LYS A 174 1.34 11.50 13.61
N LEU A 175 1.62 10.76 12.55
CA LEU A 175 1.08 11.00 11.22
C LEU A 175 0.41 9.72 10.73
N ALA A 176 -0.80 9.86 10.18
CA ALA A 176 -1.45 8.79 9.40
C ALA A 176 -1.74 9.29 8.00
N ILE A 177 -1.34 8.48 7.00
CA ILE A 177 -1.63 8.77 5.58
C ILE A 177 -2.87 8.00 5.10
N ALA A 178 -3.65 8.62 4.22
CA ALA A 178 -4.97 8.16 3.78
C ALA A 178 -4.93 6.93 2.83
N HIS A 179 -4.21 5.89 3.19
CA HIS A 179 -4.32 4.57 2.56
C HIS A 179 -5.47 3.79 3.20
N THR A 180 -6.71 4.24 2.97
CA THR A 180 -7.92 3.74 3.63
C THR A 180 -8.15 2.24 3.48
N GLY A 181 -7.66 1.63 2.39
CA GLY A 181 -7.69 0.18 2.19
C GLY A 181 -6.91 -0.62 3.25
N GLN A 182 -5.94 -0.02 3.93
CA GLN A 182 -5.21 -0.66 5.04
C GLN A 182 -6.07 -0.83 6.30
N TYR A 183 -7.15 -0.07 6.41
CA TYR A 183 -8.13 -0.18 7.49
C TYR A 183 -9.30 -1.09 7.13
N SER A 184 -9.25 -1.74 5.96
CA SER A 184 -10.27 -2.66 5.47
C SER A 184 -10.47 -3.84 6.41
N PRO A 185 -11.71 -4.12 6.87
CA PRO A 185 -12.01 -5.33 7.60
C PRO A 185 -11.86 -6.59 6.74
N VAL A 186 -12.04 -6.49 5.42
CA VAL A 186 -11.75 -7.58 4.49
C VAL A 186 -10.25 -7.89 4.45
N LEU A 187 -9.39 -6.85 4.37
CA LEU A 187 -7.93 -7.04 4.44
C LEU A 187 -7.53 -7.69 5.77
N ALA A 188 -8.11 -7.26 6.89
CA ALA A 188 -7.85 -7.87 8.20
C ALA A 188 -8.16 -9.37 8.19
N THR A 189 -9.32 -9.77 7.63
CA THR A 189 -9.69 -11.18 7.47
C THR A 189 -8.72 -11.92 6.56
N VAL A 190 -8.34 -11.33 5.43
CA VAL A 190 -7.38 -11.94 4.48
C VAL A 190 -6.01 -12.14 5.13
N LEU A 191 -5.49 -11.16 5.85
CA LEU A 191 -4.21 -11.29 6.58
C LEU A 191 -4.27 -12.37 7.66
N GLU A 192 -5.40 -12.49 8.37
CA GLU A 192 -5.60 -13.55 9.35
C GLU A 192 -5.66 -14.94 8.68
N LEU A 193 -6.33 -15.08 7.55
CA LEU A 193 -6.33 -16.32 6.76
C LEU A 193 -4.91 -16.72 6.31
N VAL A 194 -4.09 -15.75 5.88
CA VAL A 194 -2.67 -15.99 5.55
C VAL A 194 -1.90 -16.45 6.78
N ARG A 195 -2.07 -15.79 7.92
CA ARG A 195 -1.43 -16.16 9.19
C ARG A 195 -1.81 -17.58 9.65
N GLN A 196 -3.05 -17.99 9.39
CA GLN A 196 -3.55 -19.35 9.66
C GLN A 196 -3.09 -20.39 8.62
N GLY A 197 -2.33 -19.97 7.59
CA GLY A 197 -1.79 -20.85 6.56
C GLY A 197 -2.80 -21.27 5.48
N ALA A 198 -3.88 -20.51 5.26
CA ALA A 198 -4.91 -20.84 4.27
C ALA A 198 -4.37 -20.99 2.84
N ILE A 199 -3.25 -20.29 2.53
CA ILE A 199 -2.50 -20.43 1.26
C ILE A 199 -1.10 -21.00 1.46
N GLY A 200 -0.76 -21.45 2.67
CA GLY A 200 0.58 -21.91 3.04
C GLY A 200 1.57 -20.75 3.22
N GLU A 201 2.85 -20.99 2.93
CA GLU A 201 3.91 -19.98 2.95
C GLU A 201 3.75 -19.00 1.78
N VAL A 202 3.82 -17.69 2.05
CA VAL A 202 3.78 -16.64 1.02
C VAL A 202 5.09 -16.64 0.23
N LEU A 203 5.00 -16.76 -1.09
CA LEU A 203 6.15 -16.86 -1.99
C LEU A 203 6.30 -15.61 -2.86
N GLU A 204 5.18 -15.16 -3.48
CA GLU A 204 5.18 -14.06 -4.45
C GLU A 204 4.01 -13.12 -4.23
N LEU A 205 4.25 -11.84 -4.53
CA LEU A 205 3.28 -10.75 -4.55
C LEU A 205 3.26 -10.16 -5.96
N ARG A 206 2.09 -10.13 -6.62
CA ARG A 206 1.96 -9.60 -7.98
C ARG A 206 0.92 -8.49 -8.00
N GLY A 207 1.39 -7.25 -8.08
CA GLY A 207 0.56 -6.05 -8.13
C GLY A 207 0.40 -5.50 -9.53
N ARG A 208 -0.78 -4.96 -9.81
CA ARG A 208 -1.06 -4.22 -11.05
C ARG A 208 -1.55 -2.82 -10.73
N GLY A 209 -1.09 -1.84 -11.51
CA GLY A 209 -1.66 -0.52 -11.54
C GLY A 209 -3.05 -0.48 -12.17
N LYS A 210 -3.71 0.66 -12.10
CA LYS A 210 -5.03 0.86 -12.71
C LYS A 210 -4.97 0.92 -14.23
N GLU A 211 -3.85 1.34 -14.77
CA GLU A 211 -3.54 1.35 -16.20
C GLU A 211 -4.50 2.20 -17.06
N ASP A 212 -5.18 3.18 -16.46
CA ASP A 212 -5.99 4.16 -17.18
C ASP A 212 -5.08 5.18 -17.91
N HIS A 213 -5.56 6.40 -18.16
CA HIS A 213 -4.77 7.46 -18.79
C HIS A 213 -3.53 7.87 -17.98
N ARG A 214 -3.46 7.50 -16.69
CA ARG A 214 -2.34 7.70 -15.77
C ARG A 214 -1.38 6.52 -15.70
N GLY A 215 -1.64 5.45 -16.44
CA GLY A 215 -0.79 4.24 -16.43
C GLY A 215 0.70 4.56 -16.64
N GLY A 216 1.55 3.64 -16.22
CA GLY A 216 3.00 3.83 -16.19
C GLY A 216 3.48 4.52 -14.92
N ALA A 217 4.36 5.51 -15.07
CA ALA A 217 5.04 6.17 -13.95
C ALA A 217 4.10 7.01 -13.06
N GLU A 218 3.08 7.66 -13.63
CA GLU A 218 2.09 8.39 -12.83
C GLU A 218 1.30 7.44 -11.92
N ASP A 219 0.99 6.24 -12.43
CA ASP A 219 0.28 5.21 -11.67
C ASP A 219 1.09 4.70 -10.47
N LEU A 220 2.43 4.70 -10.52
CA LEU A 220 3.29 4.38 -9.36
C LEU A 220 2.93 5.25 -8.15
N TRP A 221 2.74 6.55 -8.36
CA TRP A 221 2.47 7.51 -7.31
C TRP A 221 1.01 7.48 -6.85
N VAL A 222 0.08 7.64 -7.80
CA VAL A 222 -1.31 7.96 -7.45
C VAL A 222 -2.16 6.74 -7.09
N LEU A 223 -1.79 5.55 -7.61
CA LEU A 223 -2.54 4.31 -7.40
C LEU A 223 -1.64 3.15 -6.95
N GLY A 224 -0.43 3.05 -7.51
CA GLY A 224 0.57 2.04 -7.12
C GLY A 224 0.93 2.12 -5.64
N SER A 225 0.90 3.31 -5.03
CA SER A 225 1.10 3.50 -3.59
C SER A 225 0.17 2.63 -2.74
N HIS A 226 -1.08 2.41 -3.17
CA HIS A 226 -2.01 1.48 -2.49
C HIS A 226 -1.56 0.03 -2.61
N ILE A 227 -1.02 -0.37 -3.78
CA ILE A 227 -0.51 -1.73 -4.01
C ILE A 227 0.77 -1.96 -3.21
N PHE A 228 1.66 -0.97 -3.12
CA PHE A 228 2.87 -1.05 -2.29
C PHE A 228 2.52 -1.16 -0.80
N ALA A 229 1.49 -0.44 -0.33
CA ALA A 229 0.98 -0.60 1.02
C ALA A 229 0.47 -2.03 1.28
N LEU A 230 -0.26 -2.63 0.34
CA LEU A 230 -0.69 -4.03 0.44
C LEU A 230 0.52 -4.99 0.42
N MET A 231 1.49 -4.81 -0.50
CA MET A 231 2.69 -5.65 -0.54
C MET A 231 3.43 -5.66 0.80
N ARG A 232 3.63 -4.47 1.40
CA ARG A 232 4.28 -4.33 2.71
C ARG A 232 3.51 -5.06 3.81
N SER A 233 2.17 -5.03 3.78
CA SER A 233 1.31 -5.74 4.74
C SER A 233 1.50 -7.26 4.66
N PHE A 234 1.55 -7.84 3.46
CA PHE A 234 1.74 -9.28 3.28
C PHE A 234 3.19 -9.71 3.50
N ALA A 235 4.15 -8.88 3.14
CA ALA A 235 5.57 -9.13 3.38
C ALA A 235 6.02 -8.80 4.81
N GLN A 236 5.17 -8.12 5.60
CA GLN A 236 5.43 -7.67 6.97
C GLN A 236 6.68 -6.77 7.10
N GLY A 237 6.87 -5.87 6.14
CA GLY A 237 7.98 -4.93 6.16
C GLY A 237 8.36 -4.36 4.80
N ASP A 238 9.46 -3.64 4.78
CA ASP A 238 9.99 -2.97 3.60
C ASP A 238 10.85 -3.93 2.76
N PRO A 239 10.88 -3.75 1.42
CA PRO A 239 11.83 -4.47 0.58
C PRO A 239 13.25 -3.99 0.83
N ILE A 240 14.21 -4.90 0.60
CA ILE A 240 15.66 -4.63 0.72
C ILE A 240 16.34 -4.40 -0.62
N ARG A 241 15.66 -4.70 -1.73
CA ARG A 241 16.19 -4.52 -3.10
C ARG A 241 15.05 -4.21 -4.07
N CYS A 242 15.38 -3.46 -5.12
CA CYS A 242 14.51 -3.16 -6.25
C CYS A 242 15.26 -3.30 -7.56
N SER A 243 14.64 -3.93 -8.56
CA SER A 243 15.04 -3.87 -9.96
C SER A 243 13.86 -3.48 -10.83
N ALA A 244 14.08 -2.59 -11.83
CA ALA A 244 12.98 -2.07 -12.63
C ALA A 244 13.38 -1.79 -14.08
N GLN A 245 12.36 -1.79 -14.93
CA GLN A 245 12.41 -1.32 -16.32
C GLN A 245 11.29 -0.32 -16.52
N ILE A 246 11.66 0.85 -17.05
CA ILE A 246 10.73 1.93 -17.35
C ILE A 246 10.94 2.37 -18.79
N GLU A 247 9.87 2.41 -19.55
CA GLU A 247 9.90 2.68 -21.00
C GLU A 247 8.94 3.81 -21.37
N VAL A 248 9.28 4.48 -22.46
CA VAL A 248 8.39 5.35 -23.23
C VAL A 248 8.36 4.80 -24.66
N GLN A 249 7.19 4.39 -25.15
CA GLN A 249 7.00 3.82 -26.49
C GLN A 249 7.93 2.62 -26.78
N GLY A 250 8.19 1.78 -25.76
CA GLY A 250 9.02 0.59 -25.88
C GLY A 250 10.53 0.85 -25.86
N GLN A 251 10.95 2.06 -25.51
CA GLN A 251 12.36 2.42 -25.33
C GLN A 251 12.63 2.83 -23.88
N ALA A 252 13.79 2.45 -23.34
CA ALA A 252 14.20 2.86 -22.02
C ALA A 252 14.16 4.38 -21.86
N ILE A 253 13.71 4.86 -20.72
CA ILE A 253 13.62 6.31 -20.47
C ILE A 253 14.99 6.98 -20.50
N ARG A 254 15.01 8.24 -20.97
CA ARG A 254 16.16 9.14 -21.01
C ARG A 254 15.73 10.51 -20.50
N LYS A 255 16.67 11.43 -20.37
CA LYS A 255 16.43 12.80 -19.91
C LYS A 255 15.35 13.54 -20.69
N GLU A 256 15.32 13.40 -21.99
CA GLU A 256 14.31 14.03 -22.88
C GLU A 256 12.88 13.53 -22.65
N HIS A 257 12.70 12.39 -21.97
CA HIS A 257 11.39 11.85 -21.62
C HIS A 257 10.87 12.36 -20.27
N VAL A 258 11.72 13.05 -19.50
CA VAL A 258 11.33 13.59 -18.20
C VAL A 258 10.46 14.82 -18.40
N VAL A 259 9.30 14.79 -17.80
CA VAL A 259 8.32 15.88 -17.78
C VAL A 259 7.94 16.22 -16.35
N ASP A 260 7.32 17.37 -16.14
CA ASP A 260 6.69 17.67 -14.87
C ASP A 260 5.38 16.89 -14.76
N GLY A 261 5.25 16.09 -13.72
CA GLY A 261 4.11 15.21 -13.50
C GLY A 261 2.86 15.96 -13.09
N ASN A 262 1.68 15.41 -13.41
CA ASN A 262 0.42 15.96 -12.93
C ASN A 262 0.35 15.96 -11.40
N GLU A 263 -0.56 16.74 -10.84
CA GLU A 263 -0.81 16.81 -9.39
C GLU A 263 0.44 17.17 -8.55
N GLY A 264 1.42 17.87 -9.17
CA GLY A 264 2.65 18.30 -8.49
C GLY A 264 3.62 17.16 -8.16
N LEU A 265 3.57 16.05 -8.90
CA LEU A 265 4.44 14.89 -8.70
C LEU A 265 5.93 15.16 -8.96
N GLY A 266 6.27 16.33 -9.55
CA GLY A 266 7.63 16.67 -9.93
C GLY A 266 8.12 15.84 -11.13
N PRO A 267 9.43 15.53 -11.23
CA PRO A 267 9.99 14.79 -12.36
C PRO A 267 9.34 13.44 -12.58
N LEU A 268 8.82 13.18 -13.78
CA LEU A 268 8.11 11.96 -14.14
C LEU A 268 8.50 11.50 -15.54
N ALA A 269 8.69 10.20 -15.74
CA ALA A 269 8.93 9.59 -17.06
C ALA A 269 8.47 8.13 -17.07
N GLY A 270 7.85 7.70 -18.18
CA GLY A 270 7.47 6.31 -18.43
C GLY A 270 5.97 6.12 -18.67
N ASP A 271 5.65 5.48 -19.79
CA ASP A 271 4.30 5.01 -20.11
C ASP A 271 4.11 3.50 -19.83
N HIS A 272 5.20 2.81 -19.52
CA HIS A 272 5.24 1.41 -19.12
C HIS A 272 6.29 1.22 -18.01
N VAL A 273 5.87 0.60 -16.91
CA VAL A 273 6.70 0.29 -15.73
C VAL A 273 6.57 -1.18 -15.37
N GLN A 274 7.71 -1.81 -15.13
CA GLN A 274 7.83 -3.12 -14.50
C GLN A 274 8.86 -3.01 -13.37
N ALA A 275 8.46 -3.31 -12.15
CA ALA A 275 9.33 -3.26 -10.98
C ALA A 275 9.27 -4.57 -10.20
N HIS A 276 10.41 -4.99 -9.66
CA HIS A 276 10.57 -6.19 -8.83
C HIS A 276 11.24 -5.83 -7.52
N TYR A 277 10.69 -6.33 -6.43
CA TYR A 277 11.16 -6.08 -5.07
C TYR A 277 11.52 -7.39 -4.38
N THR A 278 12.59 -7.37 -3.59
CA THR A 278 12.97 -8.47 -2.72
C THR A 278 12.77 -8.05 -1.27
N PHE A 279 12.01 -8.83 -0.51
CA PHE A 279 11.79 -8.61 0.92
C PHE A 279 12.75 -9.45 1.78
N PRO A 280 13.02 -9.05 3.05
CA PRO A 280 14.01 -9.74 3.91
C PRO A 280 13.73 -11.23 4.14
N ASN A 281 12.43 -11.61 4.16
CA ASN A 281 11.95 -12.99 4.33
C ASN A 281 11.98 -13.85 3.05
N GLY A 282 12.57 -13.33 1.96
CA GLY A 282 12.67 -14.02 0.67
C GLY A 282 11.46 -13.89 -0.24
N ILE A 283 10.37 -13.24 0.20
CA ILE A 283 9.20 -12.95 -0.64
C ILE A 283 9.63 -12.07 -1.82
N ARG A 284 9.10 -12.38 -3.01
CA ARG A 284 9.31 -11.60 -4.24
C ARG A 284 8.05 -10.80 -4.57
N GLY A 285 8.20 -9.48 -4.68
CA GLY A 285 7.15 -8.59 -5.15
C GLY A 285 7.36 -8.18 -6.60
N SER A 286 6.28 -8.02 -7.36
CA SER A 286 6.32 -7.40 -8.68
C SER A 286 5.18 -6.40 -8.83
N PHE A 287 5.45 -5.28 -9.50
CA PHE A 287 4.45 -4.28 -9.86
C PHE A 287 4.55 -3.99 -11.35
N GLY A 288 3.42 -3.94 -12.03
CA GLY A 288 3.36 -3.57 -13.44
C GLY A 288 2.26 -2.57 -13.71
N SER A 289 2.56 -1.57 -14.55
CA SER A 289 1.58 -0.61 -15.05
C SER A 289 1.92 -0.14 -16.46
N ARG A 290 0.92 -0.05 -17.32
CA ARG A 290 1.05 0.46 -18.68
C ARG A 290 -0.08 1.42 -19.00
N LYS A 291 0.28 2.58 -19.55
CA LYS A 291 -0.65 3.65 -19.88
C LYS A 291 -1.70 3.21 -20.90
N SER A 292 -2.96 3.59 -20.64
CA SER A 292 -4.10 3.32 -21.54
C SER A 292 -4.36 1.83 -21.81
N MET A 293 -4.01 0.95 -20.87
CA MET A 293 -4.25 -0.49 -20.93
C MET A 293 -5.29 -0.97 -19.89
N ALA A 294 -6.09 -0.06 -19.35
CA ALA A 294 -7.15 -0.39 -18.41
C ALA A 294 -8.11 -1.44 -18.99
N ALA A 295 -8.50 -2.38 -18.14
CA ALA A 295 -9.50 -3.40 -18.44
C ALA A 295 -10.79 -3.15 -17.67
N ASN A 296 -11.89 -3.75 -18.13
CA ASN A 296 -13.16 -3.79 -17.41
C ASN A 296 -13.65 -5.26 -17.34
N PRO A 297 -13.70 -5.88 -16.15
CA PRO A 297 -13.30 -5.33 -14.86
C PRO A 297 -11.82 -4.97 -14.77
N SER A 298 -11.46 -4.09 -13.83
CA SER A 298 -10.08 -3.60 -13.66
C SER A 298 -9.15 -4.71 -13.18
N ARG A 299 -7.87 -4.59 -13.53
CA ARG A 299 -6.78 -5.44 -13.02
C ARG A 299 -6.06 -4.82 -11.81
N PHE A 300 -6.55 -3.70 -11.30
CA PHE A 300 -5.97 -2.98 -10.18
C PHE A 300 -6.16 -3.76 -8.87
N ALA A 301 -5.21 -4.63 -8.59
CA ALA A 301 -5.26 -5.55 -7.47
C ALA A 301 -3.87 -6.04 -7.07
N LEU A 302 -3.79 -6.69 -5.91
CA LEU A 302 -2.66 -7.50 -5.50
C LEU A 302 -3.06 -8.99 -5.47
N GLN A 303 -2.28 -9.83 -6.14
CA GLN A 303 -2.31 -11.27 -6.01
C GLN A 303 -1.19 -11.74 -5.08
N VAL A 304 -1.52 -12.61 -4.13
CA VAL A 304 -0.61 -13.19 -3.14
C VAL A 304 -0.52 -14.69 -3.40
N PHE A 305 0.63 -15.14 -3.89
CA PHE A 305 0.87 -16.54 -4.22
C PHE A 305 1.56 -17.24 -3.06
N GLY A 306 0.90 -18.26 -2.54
CA GLY A 306 1.44 -19.10 -1.47
C GLY A 306 1.64 -20.55 -1.91
N SER A 307 2.37 -21.32 -1.11
CA SER A 307 2.71 -22.72 -1.41
C SER A 307 1.49 -23.66 -1.52
N LYS A 308 0.32 -23.24 -1.00
CA LYS A 308 -0.93 -24.02 -1.01
C LYS A 308 -2.12 -23.34 -1.67
N GLY A 309 -1.95 -22.09 -2.18
CA GLY A 309 -3.05 -21.35 -2.77
C GLY A 309 -2.67 -19.96 -3.22
N VAL A 310 -3.68 -19.23 -3.70
CA VAL A 310 -3.56 -17.83 -4.14
C VAL A 310 -4.67 -17.00 -3.51
N LEU A 311 -4.35 -15.79 -3.10
CA LEU A 311 -5.31 -14.75 -2.75
C LEU A 311 -5.25 -13.62 -3.78
N GLU A 312 -6.38 -12.99 -4.04
CA GLU A 312 -6.48 -11.75 -4.80
C GLU A 312 -7.26 -10.73 -3.97
N ILE A 313 -6.75 -9.51 -3.87
CA ILE A 313 -7.42 -8.42 -3.16
C ILE A 313 -7.25 -7.10 -3.92
N GLU A 314 -8.35 -6.38 -4.10
CA GLU A 314 -8.36 -5.03 -4.63
C GLU A 314 -8.04 -4.01 -3.52
N SER A 315 -7.81 -2.74 -3.91
CA SER A 315 -7.67 -1.64 -2.95
C SER A 315 -9.03 -1.02 -2.65
N GLY A 316 -9.33 -0.78 -1.37
CA GLY A 316 -10.57 -0.17 -0.90
C GLY A 316 -10.94 -0.60 0.51
N TYR A 317 -11.98 0.02 1.09
CA TYR A 317 -12.40 -0.31 2.46
C TYR A 317 -13.14 -1.65 2.54
N LEU A 318 -14.13 -1.89 1.68
CA LEU A 318 -14.74 -3.22 1.48
C LEU A 318 -14.38 -3.75 0.09
N ALA A 319 -13.08 -3.76 -0.22
CA ALA A 319 -12.59 -4.20 -1.51
C ALA A 319 -12.89 -5.68 -1.77
N PRO A 320 -13.23 -6.06 -3.02
CA PRO A 320 -13.34 -7.45 -3.40
C PRO A 320 -12.07 -8.23 -3.07
N ALA A 321 -12.25 -9.42 -2.48
CA ALA A 321 -11.16 -10.34 -2.23
C ALA A 321 -11.61 -11.78 -2.52
N TYR A 322 -10.68 -12.59 -3.03
CA TYR A 322 -10.92 -13.96 -3.41
C TYR A 322 -9.76 -14.87 -3.00
N ILE A 323 -10.06 -16.12 -2.69
CA ILE A 323 -9.07 -17.16 -2.37
C ILE A 323 -9.26 -18.38 -3.27
N LEU A 324 -8.15 -18.90 -3.78
CA LEU A 324 -8.06 -20.20 -4.43
C LEU A 324 -7.15 -21.11 -3.59
N GLN A 325 -7.72 -22.06 -2.87
CA GLN A 325 -6.97 -23.01 -2.04
C GLN A 325 -6.46 -24.19 -2.89
N ASP A 326 -5.50 -23.88 -3.77
CA ASP A 326 -4.94 -24.81 -4.75
C ASP A 326 -3.44 -24.53 -4.97
N GLY A 327 -2.59 -25.45 -4.52
CA GLY A 327 -1.13 -25.34 -4.69
C GLY A 327 -0.65 -25.39 -6.15
N SER A 328 -1.50 -25.75 -7.12
CA SER A 328 -1.18 -25.63 -8.55
C SER A 328 -1.36 -24.23 -9.12
N TRP A 329 -2.00 -23.33 -8.35
CA TRP A 329 -2.38 -21.97 -8.74
C TRP A 329 -3.24 -21.89 -10.02
N SER A 330 -3.85 -23.01 -10.40
CA SER A 330 -4.53 -23.13 -11.68
C SER A 330 -5.84 -23.93 -11.55
N PRO A 331 -7.00 -23.23 -11.46
CA PRO A 331 -8.31 -23.89 -11.38
C PRO A 331 -8.57 -24.82 -12.57
N GLY A 332 -8.05 -24.50 -13.76
CA GLY A 332 -8.17 -25.31 -14.95
C GLY A 332 -7.49 -26.68 -14.85
N ARG A 333 -6.48 -26.83 -14.00
CA ARG A 333 -5.80 -28.11 -13.74
C ARG A 333 -6.42 -28.90 -12.59
N SER A 334 -6.79 -28.22 -11.52
CA SER A 334 -7.27 -28.87 -10.30
C SER A 334 -8.80 -29.03 -10.24
N GLY A 335 -9.54 -28.24 -11.01
CA GLY A 335 -11.00 -28.15 -10.91
C GLY A 335 -11.49 -27.37 -9.69
N LYS A 336 -10.59 -26.88 -8.81
CA LYS A 336 -10.95 -26.03 -7.67
C LYS A 336 -11.44 -24.68 -8.14
N LYS A 337 -12.26 -24.03 -7.31
CA LYS A 337 -12.88 -22.73 -7.63
C LYS A 337 -12.37 -21.66 -6.69
N TRP A 338 -12.34 -20.44 -7.18
CA TRP A 338 -12.20 -19.26 -6.36
C TRP A 338 -13.39 -19.10 -5.43
N ALA A 339 -13.14 -18.79 -4.17
CA ALA A 339 -14.14 -18.44 -3.19
C ALA A 339 -14.00 -16.95 -2.83
N LYS A 340 -15.11 -16.24 -2.69
CA LYS A 340 -15.12 -14.85 -2.21
C LYS A 340 -14.69 -14.83 -0.74
N VAL A 341 -13.93 -13.80 -0.36
CA VAL A 341 -13.59 -13.49 1.04
C VAL A 341 -14.25 -12.17 1.41
N THR A 342 -14.91 -12.15 2.55
CA THR A 342 -15.55 -10.96 3.13
C THR A 342 -14.96 -10.67 4.52
N SER A 343 -15.40 -9.62 5.18
CA SER A 343 -15.02 -9.36 6.57
C SER A 343 -15.46 -10.48 7.53
N ALA A 344 -16.48 -11.24 7.16
CA ALA A 344 -16.98 -12.40 7.95
C ALA A 344 -16.21 -13.70 7.68
N GLY A 345 -15.47 -13.81 6.56
CA GLY A 345 -14.71 -15.01 6.20
C GLY A 345 -14.92 -15.50 4.77
N ILE A 346 -14.43 -16.73 4.49
CA ILE A 346 -14.51 -17.35 3.17
C ILE A 346 -15.94 -17.82 2.88
N GLY A 347 -16.50 -17.37 1.74
CA GLY A 347 -17.82 -17.83 1.26
C GLY A 347 -19.01 -17.31 2.07
N LEU A 348 -18.78 -16.39 2.99
CA LEU A 348 -19.83 -15.76 3.79
C LEU A 348 -20.24 -14.40 3.17
N ASP A 349 -21.47 -13.97 3.45
CA ASP A 349 -21.94 -12.65 3.04
C ASP A 349 -21.24 -11.54 3.83
N GLU A 350 -21.08 -10.37 3.20
CA GLU A 350 -20.51 -9.21 3.85
C GLU A 350 -21.52 -8.55 4.80
N PRO A 351 -21.27 -8.53 6.12
CA PRO A 351 -22.22 -7.95 7.09
C PRO A 351 -22.14 -6.42 7.16
N ILE A 352 -21.01 -5.82 6.72
CA ILE A 352 -20.79 -4.39 6.78
C ILE A 352 -21.42 -3.72 5.55
N GLN A 353 -22.25 -2.71 5.78
CA GLN A 353 -23.01 -2.02 4.72
C GLN A 353 -22.26 -0.83 4.13
N ASP A 354 -21.50 -0.09 4.96
CA ASP A 354 -20.77 1.11 4.50
C ASP A 354 -19.37 0.73 4.00
N GLY A 355 -19.22 0.60 2.69
CA GLY A 355 -17.97 0.35 1.99
C GLY A 355 -17.33 1.60 1.38
N THR A 356 -17.81 2.78 1.73
CA THR A 356 -17.36 4.05 1.15
C THR A 356 -15.96 4.46 1.59
N TYR A 357 -15.35 5.40 0.87
CA TYR A 357 -14.09 6.05 1.30
C TYR A 357 -14.25 6.70 2.67
N GLN A 358 -15.42 7.24 2.98
CA GLN A 358 -15.71 7.86 4.27
C GLN A 358 -15.55 6.89 5.44
N ALA A 359 -16.05 5.67 5.32
CA ALA A 359 -15.88 4.63 6.34
C ALA A 359 -14.39 4.30 6.57
N GLY A 360 -13.60 4.23 5.49
CA GLY A 360 -12.17 4.02 5.58
C GLY A 360 -11.43 5.17 6.25
N HIS A 361 -11.79 6.42 5.95
CA HIS A 361 -11.23 7.59 6.63
C HIS A 361 -11.62 7.64 8.11
N LEU A 362 -12.87 7.34 8.46
CA LEU A 362 -13.30 7.27 9.87
C LEU A 362 -12.47 6.26 10.65
N ALA A 363 -12.25 5.06 10.09
CA ALA A 363 -11.42 4.04 10.73
C ALA A 363 -9.95 4.50 10.88
N ALA A 364 -9.41 5.19 9.88
CA ALA A 364 -8.04 5.71 9.90
C ALA A 364 -7.85 6.82 10.95
N ILE A 365 -8.79 7.77 11.04
CA ILE A 365 -8.73 8.86 12.01
C ILE A 365 -8.91 8.31 13.44
N ALA A 366 -9.82 7.37 13.64
CA ALA A 366 -10.01 6.71 14.93
C ALA A 366 -8.73 5.97 15.38
N ASP A 367 -8.06 5.25 14.47
CA ASP A 367 -6.79 4.59 14.76
C ASP A 367 -5.67 5.58 15.08
N LEU A 368 -5.59 6.72 14.36
CA LEU A 368 -4.64 7.79 14.65
C LEU A 368 -4.85 8.36 16.06
N MET A 369 -6.08 8.66 16.44
CA MET A 369 -6.39 9.16 17.78
C MET A 369 -6.04 8.14 18.86
N LEU A 370 -6.37 6.87 18.65
CA LEU A 370 -5.96 5.78 19.54
C LEU A 370 -4.44 5.61 19.60
N ALA A 371 -3.75 5.82 18.49
CA ALA A 371 -2.29 5.77 18.42
C ALA A 371 -1.65 6.89 19.26
N ILE A 372 -2.22 8.09 19.21
CA ILE A 372 -1.81 9.23 20.04
C ILE A 372 -2.02 8.92 21.52
N GLU A 373 -3.21 8.46 21.93
CA GLU A 373 -3.55 8.15 23.31
C GLU A 373 -2.68 7.02 23.90
N ASN A 374 -2.37 6.01 23.09
CA ASN A 374 -1.61 4.83 23.51
C ASN A 374 -0.10 4.92 23.18
N GLN A 375 0.39 6.05 22.69
CA GLN A 375 1.79 6.30 22.34
C GLN A 375 2.39 5.22 21.42
N ARG A 376 1.60 4.76 20.44
CA ARG A 376 2.00 3.82 19.38
C ARG A 376 1.97 4.48 18.01
N GLU A 377 2.49 3.80 17.01
CA GLU A 377 2.30 4.24 15.63
C GLU A 377 0.89 3.86 15.13
N PRO A 378 0.24 4.72 14.29
CA PRO A 378 -0.97 4.35 13.58
C PRO A 378 -0.65 3.32 12.49
N LYS A 379 -1.66 2.62 12.00
CA LYS A 379 -1.50 1.55 11.00
C LYS A 379 -0.92 2.03 9.65
N CYS A 380 -1.20 3.25 9.24
CA CYS A 380 -0.61 3.89 8.06
C CYS A 380 0.28 5.05 8.50
N SER A 381 1.34 4.73 9.20
CA SER A 381 2.23 5.66 9.86
C SER A 381 3.10 6.48 8.91
N LEU A 382 3.84 7.42 9.47
CA LEU A 382 4.92 8.11 8.78
C LEU A 382 5.96 7.14 8.20
N GLY A 383 6.31 6.07 8.95
CA GLY A 383 7.21 5.02 8.45
C GLY A 383 6.65 4.27 7.23
N ASP A 384 5.33 4.03 7.21
CA ASP A 384 4.67 3.43 6.04
C ASP A 384 4.68 4.35 4.83
N ALA A 385 4.42 5.64 5.03
CA ALA A 385 4.47 6.65 3.98
C ALA A 385 5.88 6.76 3.36
N LEU A 386 6.91 6.77 4.19
CA LEU A 386 8.33 6.76 3.79
C LEU A 386 8.67 5.51 2.99
N GLY A 387 8.35 4.31 3.51
CA GLY A 387 8.66 3.05 2.84
C GLY A 387 8.00 2.94 1.46
N ILE A 388 6.78 3.45 1.30
CA ILE A 388 6.10 3.50 -0.01
C ILE A 388 6.80 4.47 -0.97
N THR A 389 7.16 5.67 -0.51
CA THR A 389 7.90 6.65 -1.32
C THR A 389 9.27 6.09 -1.73
N GLU A 390 9.94 5.39 -0.82
CA GLU A 390 11.20 4.69 -1.08
C GLU A 390 11.06 3.65 -2.21
N MET A 391 9.99 2.84 -2.19
CA MET A 391 9.71 1.85 -3.25
C MET A 391 9.49 2.53 -4.60
N ILE A 392 8.75 3.64 -4.64
CA ILE A 392 8.51 4.41 -5.89
C ILE A 392 9.83 4.94 -6.45
N LEU A 393 10.63 5.61 -5.63
CA LEU A 393 11.87 6.22 -6.08
C LEU A 393 12.96 5.19 -6.40
N ALA A 394 13.00 4.04 -5.70
CA ALA A 394 13.87 2.92 -6.03
C ALA A 394 13.57 2.33 -7.42
N THR A 395 12.32 2.38 -7.87
CA THR A 395 11.94 1.98 -9.23
C THR A 395 12.64 2.88 -10.28
N PHE A 396 12.62 4.20 -10.08
CA PHE A 396 13.32 5.14 -10.96
C PHE A 396 14.85 5.02 -10.85
N GLU A 397 15.38 4.81 -9.63
CA GLU A 397 16.82 4.67 -9.43
C GLU A 397 17.36 3.42 -10.10
N SER A 398 16.70 2.28 -9.95
CA SER A 398 17.09 1.05 -10.62
C SER A 398 17.12 1.19 -12.15
N GLN A 399 16.09 1.84 -12.73
CA GLN A 399 16.08 2.15 -14.16
C GLN A 399 17.24 3.07 -14.57
N ARG A 400 17.52 4.10 -13.76
CA ARG A 400 18.59 5.07 -14.06
C ARG A 400 19.98 4.42 -14.08
N VAL A 401 20.26 3.56 -13.10
CA VAL A 401 21.59 2.89 -12.99
C VAL A 401 21.68 1.62 -13.82
N GLY A 402 20.54 1.08 -14.32
CA GLY A 402 20.49 -0.11 -15.15
C GLY A 402 20.73 -1.44 -14.43
N HIS A 403 20.62 -1.46 -13.10
CA HIS A 403 20.78 -2.67 -12.28
C HIS A 403 19.95 -2.61 -11.00
N GLU A 404 19.92 -3.72 -10.26
CA GLU A 404 19.26 -3.83 -8.95
C GLU A 404 19.92 -2.85 -7.96
N VAL A 405 19.08 -2.14 -7.18
CA VAL A 405 19.49 -1.22 -6.12
C VAL A 405 19.08 -1.75 -4.74
N ALA A 406 19.87 -1.43 -3.72
CA ALA A 406 19.53 -1.71 -2.32
C ALA A 406 18.55 -0.66 -1.79
N LEU A 407 17.70 -1.05 -0.83
CA LEU A 407 16.85 -0.14 -0.05
C LEU A 407 17.22 -0.23 1.44
N PRO A 408 17.15 0.89 2.17
CA PRO A 408 16.82 2.23 1.66
C PRO A 408 17.88 2.76 0.68
N LEU A 409 17.46 3.66 -0.25
CA LEU A 409 18.37 4.27 -1.21
C LEU A 409 19.44 5.11 -0.50
N GLU A 410 20.70 4.98 -0.92
CA GLU A 410 21.80 5.81 -0.40
C GLU A 410 21.64 7.27 -0.85
N SER A 411 21.36 7.49 -2.15
CA SER A 411 21.08 8.82 -2.68
C SER A 411 19.63 9.23 -2.37
N ARG A 412 19.46 10.37 -1.77
CA ARG A 412 18.13 10.97 -1.50
C ARG A 412 17.66 11.92 -2.61
N ILE A 413 18.53 12.17 -3.61
CA ILE A 413 18.20 13.01 -4.77
C ILE A 413 17.24 12.24 -5.68
N HIS A 414 16.24 12.96 -6.23
CA HIS A 414 15.26 12.35 -7.12
C HIS A 414 15.93 11.75 -8.38
N PRO A 415 15.82 10.45 -8.64
CA PRO A 415 16.63 9.74 -9.65
C PRO A 415 16.50 10.29 -11.07
N LEU A 416 15.30 10.75 -11.46
CA LEU A 416 15.07 11.28 -12.81
C LEU A 416 15.79 12.60 -13.07
N THR A 417 16.17 13.37 -12.03
CA THR A 417 16.97 14.59 -12.20
C THR A 417 18.43 14.28 -12.52
N LEU A 418 18.86 13.04 -12.32
CA LEU A 418 20.24 12.56 -12.54
C LEU A 418 20.39 11.83 -13.88
N LEU A 419 19.34 11.74 -14.70
CA LEU A 419 19.42 11.19 -16.06
C LEU A 419 20.26 12.09 -16.97
N HIS A 420 21.11 11.49 -17.80
CA HIS A 420 22.01 12.15 -18.75
C HIS A 420 21.48 12.11 -20.17
#